data_493c137749014b1ba583dd401a914b39
#
_entry.id   493c137749014b1ba583dd401a914b39
#
_cell.length_a   1.000
_cell.length_b   1.000
_cell.length_c   1.000
_cell.angle_alpha   90.00
_cell.angle_beta   90.00
_cell.angle_gamma   90.00
#
_symmetry.space_group_name_H-M   'P 1'
#
loop_
_entity.id
_entity.type
_entity.pdbx_description
1 polymer ?
#
loop_
_entity_poly.entity_id
_entity_poly.type
_entity_poly.pdbx_seq_one_letter_code
_entity_poly.pdbx_strand_id
1 'polypeptide(L)'
;MQVSTVTTQLASVRLSTKQQSTSSSSSSTSTSVVAGTVSDQSTPTATATAANVTPATVPAAPEPEIVDPFCNADTPQIITFQDVTSAAFKIRKGVELTPCVKSHFSDLIDMDIYLKKEFLQFTGSFKERGARYALLMLSEEQKKTGVISASLGNHAQGLSYHGWKLGIPVTVVMPLKASLMKIQKCRNYHANVVVQGADMGEAKRIALKMGHDRGLTYINGYDHPHIMSGQGTIGLEIVEQVSDIDAVVVPVGGGGLIAGVATAIKNLSPNTKIIGVESEKCPSFTRALENRGPIFVPNQETLADGLAVPQVGYNAYATTVPLLDKMVVVKEEWIALAILRLVELEKCVVEGAGAAGLAAILAGHLNEFIGKRVVLLICGGNIDTTMFGKCLERGMAAEGRLQRFTVTVSDGPGGVAKLCNLLASLGVSIKDIMHERAFIRDIHHVEVKVICETRDWEHSKEMRRVLQETYSKVHFYDMPMAISE
;
A
#
# COMPACT_ATOMS: atom_id res chain seq x y z
N MET A 1 -21.96 22.74 -8.75
CA MET A 1 -20.71 23.54 -8.87
C MET A 1 -19.44 22.77 -8.56
N GLN A 2 -19.42 21.79 -7.67
CA GLN A 2 -18.22 20.95 -7.40
C GLN A 2 -17.85 19.95 -8.53
N VAL A 3 -18.80 19.55 -9.34
CA VAL A 3 -18.62 18.60 -10.45
C VAL A 3 -17.75 19.16 -11.59
N SER A 4 -17.81 20.46 -11.85
CA SER A 4 -17.06 21.14 -12.92
C SER A 4 -15.53 21.12 -12.68
N THR A 5 -15.09 21.22 -11.43
CA THR A 5 -13.67 21.37 -11.08
C THR A 5 -12.89 20.06 -11.26
N VAL A 6 -13.48 18.92 -10.87
CA VAL A 6 -12.85 17.60 -11.03
C VAL A 6 -12.75 17.24 -12.53
N THR A 7 -13.78 17.55 -13.31
CA THR A 7 -13.79 17.31 -14.76
C THR A 7 -12.74 18.16 -15.50
N THR A 8 -12.52 19.39 -15.07
CA THR A 8 -11.51 20.30 -15.64
C THR A 8 -10.09 19.85 -15.31
N GLN A 9 -9.85 19.35 -14.10
CA GLN A 9 -8.54 18.83 -13.70
C GLN A 9 -8.18 17.52 -14.43
N LEU A 10 -9.13 16.62 -14.59
CA LEU A 10 -8.93 15.39 -15.37
C LEU A 10 -8.78 15.68 -16.88
N ALA A 11 -9.40 16.73 -17.39
CA ALA A 11 -9.22 17.18 -18.78
C ALA A 11 -7.84 17.82 -19.02
N SER A 12 -7.25 18.51 -18.05
CA SER A 12 -5.89 19.05 -18.15
C SER A 12 -4.82 17.95 -18.17
N VAL A 13 -5.02 16.88 -17.42
CA VAL A 13 -4.18 15.66 -17.49
C VAL A 13 -4.26 14.99 -18.88
N ARG A 14 -5.43 15.05 -19.55
CA ARG A 14 -5.60 14.52 -20.93
C ARG A 14 -4.81 15.29 -22.00
N LEU A 15 -4.52 16.57 -21.79
CA LEU A 15 -3.81 17.39 -22.78
C LEU A 15 -2.29 17.27 -22.69
N SER A 16 -1.72 17.01 -21.51
CA SER A 16 -0.27 16.86 -21.34
C SER A 16 0.26 15.52 -21.87
N THR A 17 -0.52 14.45 -21.81
CA THR A 17 -0.12 13.13 -22.34
C THR A 17 -0.10 13.03 -23.86
N LYS A 18 -0.72 13.97 -24.60
CA LYS A 18 -0.69 13.97 -26.08
C LYS A 18 0.52 14.69 -26.70
N GLN A 19 1.32 15.42 -25.92
CA GLN A 19 2.45 16.19 -26.45
C GLN A 19 3.85 15.58 -26.28
N GLN A 20 3.98 14.42 -25.60
CA GLN A 20 5.30 13.83 -25.32
C GLN A 20 5.73 12.64 -26.22
N SER A 21 5.12 12.44 -27.36
CA SER A 21 5.52 11.36 -28.29
C SER A 21 6.40 11.77 -29.46
N THR A 22 7.15 12.86 -29.39
CA THR A 22 8.18 13.16 -30.39
C THR A 22 9.33 13.96 -29.79
N SER A 23 10.43 13.36 -29.44
CA SER A 23 11.82 13.70 -29.79
C SER A 23 12.82 12.94 -28.90
N SER A 24 13.49 12.01 -29.54
CA SER A 24 14.74 11.41 -29.11
C SER A 24 15.91 12.23 -29.66
N SER A 25 16.97 12.44 -28.89
CA SER A 25 18.36 12.19 -29.32
C SER A 25 19.39 12.83 -28.38
N SER A 26 20.26 11.96 -27.91
CA SER A 26 21.73 12.06 -27.71
C SER A 26 22.39 13.31 -27.10
N SER A 27 23.15 13.14 -26.02
CA SER A 27 24.62 13.17 -26.11
C SER A 27 25.30 12.93 -24.74
N SER A 28 26.30 12.09 -24.82
CA SER A 28 27.32 11.74 -23.84
C SER A 28 28.26 12.90 -23.47
N THR A 29 28.71 12.99 -22.24
CA THR A 29 30.14 13.32 -21.97
C THR A 29 30.59 12.85 -20.59
N SER A 30 31.64 12.11 -20.62
CA SER A 30 32.48 11.64 -19.54
C SER A 30 33.39 12.76 -18.99
N THR A 31 33.70 12.75 -17.71
CA THR A 31 35.06 13.16 -17.27
C THR A 31 35.44 12.50 -15.93
N SER A 32 36.63 12.05 -15.94
CA SER A 32 37.36 11.22 -14.97
C SER A 32 38.18 12.05 -13.98
N VAL A 33 38.58 11.34 -12.88
CA VAL A 33 39.88 11.39 -12.16
C VAL A 33 40.11 12.54 -11.16
N VAL A 34 40.49 12.26 -9.94
CA VAL A 34 41.89 12.12 -9.44
C VAL A 34 41.90 11.58 -8.01
N ALA A 35 42.84 10.65 -7.79
CA ALA A 35 43.29 10.11 -6.51
C ALA A 35 44.23 11.05 -5.77
N GLY A 36 44.26 10.95 -4.44
CA GLY A 36 45.25 11.59 -3.60
C GLY A 36 45.57 10.73 -2.37
N THR A 37 46.70 10.06 -2.42
CA THR A 37 47.41 9.37 -1.32
C THR A 37 48.22 10.37 -0.50
N VAL A 38 48.26 10.25 0.82
CA VAL A 38 49.48 10.53 1.66
C VAL A 38 49.45 9.70 2.94
N SER A 39 50.52 8.98 3.15
CA SER A 39 51.11 8.32 4.31
C SER A 39 51.34 9.25 5.54
N ASP A 40 51.42 8.82 6.79
CA ASP A 40 52.57 8.18 7.43
C ASP A 40 52.38 8.00 8.95
N GLN A 41 52.88 6.90 9.44
CA GLN A 41 53.59 6.58 10.71
C GLN A 41 53.13 7.14 12.07
N SER A 42 52.87 6.21 13.00
CA SER A 42 53.79 5.99 14.17
C SER A 42 53.25 4.86 15.09
N THR A 43 54.09 3.89 15.34
CA THR A 43 54.01 2.88 16.41
C THR A 43 54.39 3.46 17.77
N PRO A 44 53.87 2.93 18.87
CA PRO A 44 54.76 2.46 19.93
C PRO A 44 54.42 1.05 20.45
N THR A 45 55.47 0.36 20.72
CA THR A 45 55.68 -0.88 21.46
C THR A 45 54.95 -0.91 22.81
N ALA A 46 54.27 -2.02 23.12
CA ALA A 46 54.01 -2.41 24.52
C ALA A 46 53.89 -3.93 24.67
N THR A 47 54.74 -4.40 25.48
CA THR A 47 54.89 -5.62 26.30
C THR A 47 53.76 -6.66 26.27
N ALA A 48 54.19 -7.88 25.96
CA ALA A 48 53.42 -9.12 26.07
C ALA A 48 53.15 -9.50 27.52
N THR A 49 51.88 -9.70 27.86
CA THR A 49 51.43 -10.50 29.00
C THR A 49 50.65 -11.70 28.46
N ALA A 50 51.11 -12.89 28.78
CA ALA A 50 50.50 -14.15 28.40
C ALA A 50 49.12 -14.28 29.06
N ALA A 51 48.04 -14.31 28.28
CA ALA A 51 46.71 -14.66 28.72
C ALA A 51 46.33 -16.03 28.14
N ASN A 52 45.83 -16.90 29.00
CA ASN A 52 45.33 -18.22 28.72
C ASN A 52 44.40 -18.25 27.51
N VAL A 53 44.78 -19.00 26.50
CA VAL A 53 43.91 -19.32 25.34
C VAL A 53 42.93 -20.40 25.76
N THR A 54 41.69 -20.02 26.05
CA THR A 54 40.54 -20.93 26.02
C THR A 54 40.36 -21.40 24.59
N PRO A 55 40.11 -22.71 24.33
CA PRO A 55 39.91 -23.19 22.97
C PRO A 55 38.65 -22.52 22.37
N ALA A 56 38.85 -21.91 21.19
CA ALA A 56 37.75 -21.33 20.42
C ALA A 56 36.69 -22.41 20.15
N THR A 57 35.50 -22.19 20.68
CA THR A 57 34.32 -22.97 20.30
C THR A 57 34.12 -22.82 18.80
N VAL A 58 34.25 -23.92 18.07
CA VAL A 58 33.91 -24.01 16.66
C VAL A 58 32.46 -23.53 16.52
N PRO A 59 32.15 -22.55 15.65
CA PRO A 59 30.77 -22.14 15.42
C PRO A 59 29.98 -23.37 15.01
N ALA A 60 28.87 -23.64 15.71
CA ALA A 60 27.95 -24.70 15.34
C ALA A 60 27.53 -24.49 13.87
N ALA A 61 27.51 -25.55 13.08
CA ALA A 61 27.00 -25.50 11.72
C ALA A 61 25.60 -24.82 11.74
N PRO A 62 25.29 -23.96 10.78
CA PRO A 62 23.97 -23.29 10.73
C PRO A 62 22.89 -24.37 10.74
N GLU A 63 21.91 -24.24 11.66
CA GLU A 63 20.75 -25.13 11.68
C GLU A 63 20.07 -25.08 10.28
N PRO A 64 19.61 -26.22 9.73
CA PRO A 64 18.93 -26.24 8.45
C PRO A 64 17.73 -25.30 8.48
N GLU A 65 17.61 -24.47 7.46
CA GLU A 65 16.50 -23.53 7.34
C GLU A 65 15.18 -24.30 7.21
N ILE A 66 14.24 -24.07 8.13
CA ILE A 66 12.92 -24.68 8.10
C ILE A 66 12.09 -23.97 7.03
N VAL A 67 11.79 -24.67 5.95
CA VAL A 67 11.04 -24.16 4.80
C VAL A 67 9.54 -24.37 5.01
N ASP A 68 8.72 -23.46 4.50
CA ASP A 68 7.26 -23.62 4.46
C ASP A 68 6.90 -24.73 3.47
N PRO A 69 6.28 -25.85 3.92
CA PRO A 69 6.05 -27.00 3.06
C PRO A 69 5.04 -26.76 1.94
N PHE A 70 4.21 -25.70 2.05
CA PHE A 70 3.23 -25.32 1.03
C PHE A 70 3.73 -24.29 0.03
N CYS A 71 4.93 -23.75 0.22
CA CYS A 71 5.48 -22.63 -0.59
C CYS A 71 6.89 -22.99 -1.09
N ASN A 72 7.00 -24.06 -1.90
CA ASN A 72 8.27 -24.53 -2.42
C ASN A 72 8.59 -23.84 -3.76
N ALA A 73 9.82 -23.30 -3.86
CA ALA A 73 10.30 -22.62 -5.07
C ALA A 73 10.46 -23.57 -6.27
N ASP A 74 10.90 -24.80 -6.02
CA ASP A 74 11.21 -25.78 -7.08
C ASP A 74 9.96 -26.46 -7.65
N THR A 75 8.89 -26.52 -6.84
CA THR A 75 7.64 -27.19 -7.19
C THR A 75 6.43 -26.33 -6.80
N PRO A 76 6.21 -25.17 -7.47
CA PRO A 76 5.09 -24.30 -7.14
C PRO A 76 3.75 -24.97 -7.41
N GLN A 77 2.82 -24.83 -6.48
CA GLN A 77 1.47 -25.38 -6.57
C GLN A 77 0.54 -24.36 -7.24
N ILE A 78 0.14 -24.64 -8.47
CA ILE A 78 -0.80 -23.81 -9.24
C ILE A 78 -2.22 -24.19 -8.83
N ILE A 79 -3.02 -23.20 -8.40
CA ILE A 79 -4.43 -23.44 -8.07
C ILE A 79 -5.28 -23.49 -9.34
N THR A 80 -6.35 -24.27 -9.26
CA THR A 80 -7.30 -24.48 -10.35
C THR A 80 -8.64 -23.80 -10.06
N PHE A 81 -9.48 -23.68 -11.09
CA PHE A 81 -10.86 -23.21 -10.93
C PHE A 81 -11.67 -24.12 -9.98
N GLN A 82 -11.41 -25.45 -10.01
CA GLN A 82 -12.05 -26.39 -9.10
C GLN A 82 -11.68 -26.11 -7.63
N ASP A 83 -10.44 -25.71 -7.35
CA ASP A 83 -10.03 -25.33 -5.99
C ASP A 83 -10.79 -24.10 -5.50
N VAL A 84 -10.98 -23.10 -6.37
CA VAL A 84 -11.74 -21.88 -6.06
C VAL A 84 -13.23 -22.19 -5.82
N THR A 85 -13.84 -23.01 -6.65
CA THR A 85 -15.27 -23.39 -6.48
C THR A 85 -15.48 -24.23 -5.23
N SER A 86 -14.55 -25.13 -4.92
CA SER A 86 -14.55 -25.91 -3.66
C SER A 86 -14.44 -24.99 -2.45
N ALA A 87 -13.58 -23.95 -2.53
CA ALA A 87 -13.46 -22.96 -1.48
C ALA A 87 -14.78 -22.19 -1.30
N ALA A 88 -15.41 -21.73 -2.38
CA ALA A 88 -16.68 -21.00 -2.33
C ALA A 88 -17.77 -21.82 -1.63
N PHE A 89 -17.89 -23.09 -1.97
CA PHE A 89 -18.88 -23.96 -1.33
C PHE A 89 -18.65 -24.09 0.19
N LYS A 90 -17.39 -24.20 0.61
CA LYS A 90 -17.05 -24.42 2.03
C LYS A 90 -17.17 -23.14 2.88
N ILE A 91 -16.80 -21.96 2.33
CA ILE A 91 -16.74 -20.74 3.15
C ILE A 91 -18.04 -19.93 3.18
N ARG A 92 -18.98 -20.15 2.26
CA ARG A 92 -20.19 -19.33 2.04
C ARG A 92 -21.04 -19.00 3.26
N LYS A 93 -21.00 -19.87 4.30
CA LYS A 93 -21.78 -19.67 5.55
C LYS A 93 -20.98 -18.92 6.63
N GLY A 94 -19.81 -18.41 6.34
CA GLY A 94 -18.97 -17.82 7.37
C GLY A 94 -18.10 -16.68 6.90
N VAL A 95 -18.32 -16.19 5.69
CA VAL A 95 -17.80 -14.93 5.16
C VAL A 95 -18.96 -14.14 4.57
N GLU A 96 -18.80 -12.82 4.49
CA GLU A 96 -19.82 -11.95 3.92
C GLU A 96 -19.79 -11.99 2.38
N LEU A 97 -20.96 -12.09 1.75
CA LEU A 97 -21.13 -11.78 0.34
C LEU A 97 -21.07 -10.26 0.18
N THR A 98 -19.90 -9.73 -0.10
CA THR A 98 -19.71 -8.29 -0.19
C THR A 98 -20.32 -7.71 -1.46
N PRO A 99 -20.86 -6.49 -1.43
CA PRO A 99 -21.44 -5.87 -2.62
C PRO A 99 -20.38 -5.48 -3.65
N CYS A 100 -20.75 -5.59 -4.93
CA CYS A 100 -20.03 -5.00 -6.05
C CYS A 100 -20.98 -3.96 -6.70
N VAL A 101 -20.76 -2.67 -6.41
CA VAL A 101 -21.70 -1.60 -6.74
C VAL A 101 -21.07 -0.54 -7.63
N LYS A 102 -21.88 0.10 -8.47
CA LYS A 102 -21.43 1.19 -9.34
C LYS A 102 -20.90 2.34 -8.48
N SER A 103 -19.78 2.88 -8.90
CA SER A 103 -19.08 3.99 -8.25
C SER A 103 -19.60 5.33 -8.73
N HIS A 104 -19.67 6.32 -7.83
CA HIS A 104 -19.92 7.72 -8.17
C HIS A 104 -18.80 8.33 -9.04
N PHE A 105 -17.63 7.69 -9.11
CA PHE A 105 -16.58 8.09 -10.03
C PHE A 105 -16.90 7.87 -11.50
N SER A 106 -17.83 6.97 -11.82
CA SER A 106 -18.15 6.59 -13.19
C SER A 106 -18.44 7.80 -14.07
N ASP A 107 -19.27 8.72 -13.55
CA ASP A 107 -19.68 9.92 -14.29
C ASP A 107 -18.59 11.00 -14.38
N LEU A 108 -17.56 10.92 -13.51
CA LEU A 108 -16.47 11.90 -13.45
C LEU A 108 -15.32 11.54 -14.38
N ILE A 109 -15.11 10.24 -14.65
CA ILE A 109 -13.93 9.72 -15.37
C ILE A 109 -14.29 9.16 -16.75
N ASP A 110 -15.59 9.13 -17.10
CA ASP A 110 -16.11 8.53 -18.34
C ASP A 110 -15.71 7.04 -18.45
N MET A 111 -15.84 6.32 -17.34
CA MET A 111 -15.54 4.90 -17.19
C MET A 111 -16.61 4.26 -16.30
N ASP A 112 -17.19 3.12 -16.70
CA ASP A 112 -18.21 2.44 -15.90
C ASP A 112 -17.55 1.63 -14.77
N ILE A 113 -17.30 2.30 -13.62
CA ILE A 113 -16.54 1.76 -12.50
C ILE A 113 -17.45 1.08 -11.49
N TYR A 114 -17.11 -0.15 -11.09
CA TYR A 114 -17.72 -0.90 -10.00
C TYR A 114 -16.71 -1.15 -8.88
N LEU A 115 -17.17 -1.06 -7.63
CA LEU A 115 -16.35 -1.29 -6.44
C LEU A 115 -16.77 -2.59 -5.76
N LYS A 116 -15.89 -3.60 -5.74
CA LYS A 116 -16.05 -4.80 -4.92
C LYS A 116 -15.54 -4.50 -3.52
N LYS A 117 -16.44 -4.34 -2.55
CA LYS A 117 -16.19 -3.75 -1.23
C LYS A 117 -15.78 -4.79 -0.18
N GLU A 118 -14.60 -5.41 -0.33
CA GLU A 118 -14.07 -6.44 0.58
C GLU A 118 -13.71 -5.92 1.98
N PHE A 119 -13.55 -4.61 2.16
CA PHE A 119 -13.40 -4.00 3.49
C PHE A 119 -14.64 -4.17 4.38
N LEU A 120 -15.77 -4.59 3.84
CA LEU A 120 -17.00 -4.88 4.58
C LEU A 120 -17.02 -6.29 5.21
N GLN A 121 -16.04 -7.13 4.97
CA GLN A 121 -15.86 -8.36 5.76
C GLN A 121 -15.73 -8.00 7.24
N PHE A 122 -16.11 -8.89 8.14
CA PHE A 122 -16.17 -8.62 9.59
C PHE A 122 -14.83 -8.11 10.17
N THR A 123 -13.69 -8.69 9.75
CA THR A 123 -12.36 -8.22 10.16
C THR A 123 -11.82 -7.07 9.30
N GLY A 124 -12.62 -6.52 8.40
CA GLY A 124 -12.31 -5.36 7.58
C GLY A 124 -11.43 -5.65 6.37
N SER A 125 -11.31 -6.89 5.89
CA SER A 125 -10.55 -7.21 4.67
C SER A 125 -10.89 -8.58 4.07
N PHE A 126 -10.56 -8.73 2.79
CA PHE A 126 -10.69 -9.97 2.02
C PHE A 126 -9.96 -11.19 2.64
N LYS A 127 -9.01 -10.96 3.53
CA LYS A 127 -8.17 -12.03 4.11
C LYS A 127 -8.98 -13.09 4.87
N GLU A 128 -10.20 -12.77 5.30
CA GLU A 128 -11.11 -13.72 5.92
C GLU A 128 -11.38 -14.95 5.08
N ARG A 129 -11.56 -14.76 3.77
CA ARG A 129 -11.92 -15.83 2.84
C ARG A 129 -10.89 -16.95 2.81
N GLY A 130 -9.64 -16.59 2.54
CA GLY A 130 -8.54 -17.55 2.53
C GLY A 130 -8.24 -18.12 3.92
N ALA A 131 -8.26 -17.29 4.96
CA ALA A 131 -8.04 -17.74 6.33
C ALA A 131 -9.07 -18.79 6.73
N ARG A 132 -10.36 -18.53 6.49
CA ARG A 132 -11.43 -19.49 6.77
C ARG A 132 -11.26 -20.78 5.97
N TYR A 133 -10.97 -20.69 4.68
CA TYR A 133 -10.82 -21.88 3.85
C TYR A 133 -9.61 -22.72 4.29
N ALA A 134 -8.47 -22.13 4.54
CA ALA A 134 -7.30 -22.85 5.03
C ALA A 134 -7.57 -23.59 6.35
N LEU A 135 -8.26 -22.95 7.29
CA LEU A 135 -8.64 -23.58 8.57
C LEU A 135 -9.63 -24.74 8.39
N LEU A 136 -10.59 -24.63 7.47
CA LEU A 136 -11.55 -25.69 7.17
C LEU A 136 -10.90 -26.92 6.51
N MET A 137 -9.77 -26.72 5.81
CA MET A 137 -9.06 -27.78 5.11
C MET A 137 -8.07 -28.56 5.99
N LEU A 138 -7.86 -28.15 7.23
CA LEU A 138 -7.03 -28.86 8.20
C LEU A 138 -7.64 -30.23 8.56
N SER A 139 -6.79 -31.22 8.82
CA SER A 139 -7.20 -32.48 9.44
C SER A 139 -7.70 -32.26 10.87
N GLU A 140 -8.44 -33.18 11.41
CA GLU A 140 -8.94 -33.08 12.81
C GLU A 140 -7.80 -33.00 13.82
N GLU A 141 -6.65 -33.63 13.54
CA GLU A 141 -5.46 -33.54 14.36
C GLU A 141 -4.82 -32.14 14.28
N GLN A 142 -4.65 -31.59 13.09
CA GLN A 142 -4.14 -30.24 12.88
C GLN A 142 -5.06 -29.18 13.54
N LYS A 143 -6.39 -29.36 13.47
CA LYS A 143 -7.35 -28.46 14.14
C LYS A 143 -7.17 -28.46 15.65
N LYS A 144 -6.90 -29.64 16.28
CA LYS A 144 -6.65 -29.74 17.72
C LYS A 144 -5.33 -29.10 18.12
N THR A 145 -4.26 -29.37 17.36
CA THR A 145 -2.93 -28.81 17.64
C THR A 145 -2.91 -27.30 17.39
N GLY A 146 -3.58 -26.84 16.34
CA GLY A 146 -3.68 -25.44 15.97
C GLY A 146 -2.72 -25.02 14.88
N VAL A 147 -2.78 -23.71 14.56
CA VAL A 147 -2.02 -23.11 13.48
C VAL A 147 -1.14 -21.97 13.97
N ILE A 148 -0.12 -21.65 13.17
CA ILE A 148 0.76 -20.52 13.41
C ILE A 148 0.98 -19.72 12.12
N SER A 149 1.12 -18.39 12.23
CA SER A 149 1.45 -17.53 11.11
C SER A 149 2.31 -16.35 11.55
N ALA A 150 3.18 -15.86 10.67
CA ALA A 150 3.85 -14.58 10.83
C ALA A 150 3.09 -13.51 10.04
N SER A 151 2.48 -12.54 10.73
CA SER A 151 1.74 -11.47 10.05
C SER A 151 1.44 -10.31 10.99
N LEU A 152 1.59 -9.08 10.49
CA LEU A 152 1.28 -7.83 11.18
C LEU A 152 -0.15 -7.31 10.93
N GLY A 153 -0.81 -7.77 9.87
CA GLY A 153 -1.98 -7.07 9.35
C GLY A 153 -3.23 -7.93 9.23
N ASN A 154 -3.88 -7.75 8.10
CA ASN A 154 -5.19 -8.33 7.79
C ASN A 154 -5.23 -9.86 7.87
N HIS A 155 -4.14 -10.54 7.48
CA HIS A 155 -4.09 -12.01 7.58
C HIS A 155 -4.11 -12.48 9.04
N ALA A 156 -3.34 -11.86 9.92
CA ALA A 156 -3.34 -12.18 11.34
C ALA A 156 -4.75 -12.05 11.95
N GLN A 157 -5.45 -10.96 11.62
CA GLN A 157 -6.81 -10.71 12.11
C GLN A 157 -7.80 -11.74 11.57
N GLY A 158 -7.80 -11.99 10.24
CA GLY A 158 -8.68 -12.97 9.62
C GLY A 158 -8.46 -14.39 10.14
N LEU A 159 -7.18 -14.81 10.31
CA LEU A 159 -6.83 -16.11 10.84
C LEU A 159 -7.27 -16.27 12.31
N SER A 160 -7.01 -15.24 13.15
CA SER A 160 -7.41 -15.22 14.55
C SER A 160 -8.93 -15.30 14.71
N TYR A 161 -9.68 -14.48 13.96
CA TYR A 161 -11.14 -14.45 14.00
C TYR A 161 -11.75 -15.79 13.61
N HIS A 162 -11.34 -16.35 12.48
CA HIS A 162 -11.90 -17.64 12.03
C HIS A 162 -11.41 -18.82 12.85
N GLY A 163 -10.19 -18.77 13.39
CA GLY A 163 -9.71 -19.75 14.36
C GLY A 163 -10.61 -19.79 15.62
N TRP A 164 -10.90 -18.61 16.18
CA TRP A 164 -11.85 -18.49 17.29
C TRP A 164 -13.25 -19.05 16.96
N LYS A 165 -13.80 -18.64 15.79
CA LYS A 165 -15.12 -19.11 15.34
C LYS A 165 -15.21 -20.62 15.10
N LEU A 166 -14.10 -21.25 14.75
CA LEU A 166 -14.01 -22.69 14.43
C LEU A 166 -13.47 -23.52 15.60
N GLY A 167 -13.11 -22.88 16.73
CA GLY A 167 -12.51 -23.55 17.88
C GLY A 167 -11.09 -24.07 17.64
N ILE A 168 -10.35 -23.48 16.69
CA ILE A 168 -8.98 -23.87 16.30
C ILE A 168 -8.00 -22.90 16.96
N PRO A 169 -7.02 -23.39 17.77
CA PRO A 169 -6.00 -22.53 18.36
C PRO A 169 -5.16 -21.82 17.31
N VAL A 170 -4.99 -20.49 17.45
CA VAL A 170 -4.18 -19.68 16.55
C VAL A 170 -3.05 -19.01 17.31
N THR A 171 -1.82 -19.18 16.81
CA THR A 171 -0.66 -18.41 17.25
C THR A 171 -0.24 -17.44 16.13
N VAL A 172 0.01 -16.18 16.48
CA VAL A 172 0.51 -15.17 15.55
C VAL A 172 1.83 -14.63 16.05
N VAL A 173 2.85 -14.67 15.21
CA VAL A 173 4.15 -14.06 15.50
C VAL A 173 4.22 -12.71 14.82
N MET A 174 4.50 -11.67 15.60
CA MET A 174 4.63 -10.29 15.14
C MET A 174 6.00 -9.74 15.54
N PRO A 175 6.67 -8.92 14.70
CA PRO A 175 7.92 -8.30 15.08
C PRO A 175 7.74 -7.25 16.18
N LEU A 176 8.82 -6.90 16.86
CA LEU A 176 8.84 -5.96 18.00
C LEU A 176 8.26 -4.56 17.64
N LYS A 177 8.33 -4.16 16.37
CA LYS A 177 7.77 -2.88 15.88
C LYS A 177 6.27 -2.92 15.60
N ALA A 178 5.58 -4.04 15.87
CA ALA A 178 4.14 -4.15 15.65
C ALA A 178 3.36 -3.14 16.50
N SER A 179 2.37 -2.47 15.91
CA SER A 179 1.53 -1.54 16.64
C SER A 179 0.67 -2.25 17.68
N LEU A 180 0.49 -1.61 18.86
CA LEU A 180 -0.33 -2.15 19.94
C LEU A 180 -1.77 -2.44 19.49
N MET A 181 -2.32 -1.63 18.61
CA MET A 181 -3.67 -1.82 18.05
C MET A 181 -3.79 -3.13 17.27
N LYS A 182 -2.80 -3.45 16.44
CA LYS A 182 -2.80 -4.70 15.64
C LYS A 182 -2.66 -5.93 16.55
N ILE A 183 -1.81 -5.84 17.59
CA ILE A 183 -1.65 -6.88 18.60
C ILE A 183 -2.98 -7.11 19.36
N GLN A 184 -3.60 -6.02 19.83
CA GLN A 184 -4.83 -6.09 20.62
C GLN A 184 -6.01 -6.66 19.80
N LYS A 185 -6.13 -6.30 18.51
CA LYS A 185 -7.16 -6.86 17.62
C LYS A 185 -7.06 -8.40 17.54
N CYS A 186 -5.86 -8.95 17.38
CA CYS A 186 -5.67 -10.42 17.37
C CYS A 186 -5.97 -11.06 18.73
N ARG A 187 -5.56 -10.43 19.84
CA ARG A 187 -5.88 -10.90 21.21
C ARG A 187 -7.38 -10.89 21.47
N ASN A 188 -8.12 -9.92 20.98
CA ASN A 188 -9.59 -9.85 21.09
C ASN A 188 -10.28 -11.04 20.40
N TYR A 189 -9.62 -11.67 19.42
CA TYR A 189 -10.05 -12.92 18.78
C TYR A 189 -9.36 -14.14 19.38
N HIS A 190 -8.93 -14.06 20.65
CA HIS A 190 -8.35 -15.14 21.44
C HIS A 190 -7.09 -15.79 20.84
N ALA A 191 -6.40 -15.12 19.92
CA ALA A 191 -5.14 -15.62 19.41
C ALA A 191 -4.00 -15.46 20.42
N ASN A 192 -3.10 -16.43 20.46
CA ASN A 192 -1.83 -16.34 21.16
C ASN A 192 -0.88 -15.44 20.32
N VAL A 193 -0.61 -14.22 20.78
CA VAL A 193 0.25 -13.29 20.06
C VAL A 193 1.65 -13.27 20.69
N VAL A 194 2.63 -13.74 19.93
CA VAL A 194 4.06 -13.71 20.24
C VAL A 194 4.69 -12.51 19.56
N VAL A 195 5.20 -11.56 20.36
CA VAL A 195 5.88 -10.37 19.84
C VAL A 195 7.37 -10.62 19.90
N GLN A 196 7.97 -11.02 18.76
CA GLN A 196 9.36 -11.41 18.66
C GLN A 196 9.89 -11.25 17.23
N GLY A 197 11.15 -10.85 17.08
CA GLY A 197 11.82 -10.59 15.81
C GLY A 197 11.96 -9.09 15.52
N ALA A 198 13.06 -8.70 14.88
CA ALA A 198 13.33 -7.31 14.50
C ALA A 198 12.46 -6.85 13.32
N ASP A 199 12.16 -7.77 12.40
CA ASP A 199 11.37 -7.54 11.19
C ASP A 199 10.45 -8.74 10.85
N MET A 200 9.72 -8.64 9.73
CA MET A 200 8.82 -9.71 9.29
C MET A 200 9.54 -10.97 8.82
N GLY A 201 10.75 -10.85 8.29
CA GLY A 201 11.56 -12.00 7.87
C GLY A 201 11.98 -12.84 9.08
N GLU A 202 12.44 -12.16 10.14
CA GLU A 202 12.78 -12.84 11.40
C GLU A 202 11.54 -13.41 12.10
N ALA A 203 10.44 -12.66 12.14
CA ALA A 203 9.17 -13.16 12.67
C ALA A 203 8.69 -14.42 11.93
N LYS A 204 8.87 -14.51 10.61
CA LYS A 204 8.58 -15.69 9.80
C LYS A 204 9.47 -16.89 10.20
N ARG A 205 10.79 -16.69 10.33
CA ARG A 205 11.71 -17.75 10.76
C ARG A 205 11.33 -18.28 12.15
N ILE A 206 11.00 -17.39 13.08
CA ILE A 206 10.55 -17.75 14.43
C ILE A 206 9.23 -18.54 14.35
N ALA A 207 8.27 -18.11 13.55
CA ALA A 207 7.00 -18.80 13.40
C ALA A 207 7.16 -20.20 12.80
N LEU A 208 8.02 -20.36 11.79
CA LEU A 208 8.32 -21.67 11.19
C LEU A 208 9.00 -22.60 12.22
N LYS A 209 9.98 -22.11 12.98
CA LYS A 209 10.64 -22.88 14.05
C LYS A 209 9.65 -23.29 15.14
N MET A 210 8.84 -22.37 15.65
CA MET A 210 7.81 -22.68 16.63
C MET A 210 6.77 -23.67 16.09
N GLY A 211 6.40 -23.54 14.82
CA GLY A 211 5.49 -24.47 14.13
C GLY A 211 6.06 -25.89 14.15
N HIS A 212 7.30 -26.04 13.71
CA HIS A 212 8.01 -27.31 13.71
C HIS A 212 8.13 -27.91 15.12
N ASP A 213 8.61 -27.13 16.10
CA ASP A 213 8.90 -27.60 17.45
C ASP A 213 7.61 -27.98 18.23
N ARG A 214 6.47 -27.38 17.91
CA ARG A 214 5.18 -27.58 18.59
C ARG A 214 4.16 -28.33 17.76
N GLY A 215 4.50 -28.76 16.56
CA GLY A 215 3.59 -29.44 15.63
C GLY A 215 2.44 -28.56 15.11
N LEU A 216 2.59 -27.21 15.15
CA LEU A 216 1.59 -26.27 14.62
C LEU A 216 1.69 -26.19 13.10
N THR A 217 0.55 -26.15 12.42
CA THR A 217 0.54 -25.96 10.97
C THR A 217 0.82 -24.49 10.63
N TYR A 218 1.89 -24.20 9.87
CA TYR A 218 2.18 -22.86 9.42
C TYR A 218 1.24 -22.47 8.26
N ILE A 219 0.58 -21.31 8.35
CA ILE A 219 -0.30 -20.78 7.30
C ILE A 219 0.30 -19.49 6.75
N ASN A 220 0.81 -19.55 5.51
CA ASN A 220 1.29 -18.39 4.78
C ASN A 220 0.12 -17.51 4.34
N GLY A 221 0.21 -16.19 4.55
CA GLY A 221 -0.90 -15.26 4.33
C GLY A 221 -1.19 -14.89 2.88
N TYR A 222 -0.41 -15.39 1.90
CA TYR A 222 -0.58 -15.05 0.49
C TYR A 222 -0.16 -16.15 -0.49
N ASP A 223 0.72 -17.08 -0.10
CA ASP A 223 1.27 -18.09 -1.02
C ASP A 223 0.78 -19.53 -0.75
N HIS A 224 0.01 -19.72 0.32
CA HIS A 224 -0.58 -21.03 0.62
C HIS A 224 -1.74 -21.32 -0.37
N PRO A 225 -1.81 -22.52 -1.01
CA PRO A 225 -2.84 -22.83 -2.01
C PRO A 225 -4.27 -22.61 -1.54
N HIS A 226 -4.60 -23.02 -0.31
CA HIS A 226 -5.95 -22.80 0.24
C HIS A 226 -6.23 -21.32 0.51
N ILE A 227 -5.21 -20.53 0.86
CA ILE A 227 -5.37 -19.08 0.99
C ILE A 227 -5.73 -18.48 -0.37
N MET A 228 -4.97 -18.80 -1.43
CA MET A 228 -5.22 -18.30 -2.79
C MET A 228 -6.60 -18.72 -3.29
N SER A 229 -6.99 -19.99 -3.11
CA SER A 229 -8.28 -20.51 -3.54
C SER A 229 -9.44 -19.81 -2.82
N GLY A 230 -9.32 -19.58 -1.51
CA GLY A 230 -10.29 -18.80 -0.74
C GLY A 230 -10.45 -17.37 -1.24
N GLN A 231 -9.35 -16.69 -1.58
CA GLN A 231 -9.38 -15.33 -2.17
C GLN A 231 -10.04 -15.33 -3.56
N GLY A 232 -9.87 -16.40 -4.33
CA GLY A 232 -10.47 -16.55 -5.66
C GLY A 232 -12.00 -16.51 -5.65
N THR A 233 -12.65 -16.80 -4.52
CA THR A 233 -14.12 -16.70 -4.40
C THR A 233 -14.65 -15.30 -4.67
N ILE A 234 -13.83 -14.27 -4.51
CA ILE A 234 -14.16 -12.88 -4.88
C ILE A 234 -14.44 -12.78 -6.38
N GLY A 235 -13.63 -13.45 -7.20
CA GLY A 235 -13.79 -13.44 -8.66
C GLY A 235 -15.11 -14.09 -9.09
N LEU A 236 -15.55 -15.15 -8.40
CA LEU A 236 -16.88 -15.76 -8.66
C LEU A 236 -18.00 -14.76 -8.36
N GLU A 237 -17.95 -14.12 -7.20
CA GLU A 237 -18.93 -13.10 -6.80
C GLU A 237 -18.96 -11.88 -7.75
N ILE A 238 -17.80 -11.44 -8.25
CA ILE A 238 -17.71 -10.33 -9.21
C ILE A 238 -18.49 -10.67 -10.49
N VAL A 239 -18.28 -11.84 -11.07
CA VAL A 239 -18.96 -12.25 -12.31
C VAL A 239 -20.45 -12.45 -12.09
N GLU A 240 -20.88 -12.88 -10.91
CA GLU A 240 -22.30 -13.00 -10.56
C GLU A 240 -22.97 -11.63 -10.38
N GLN A 241 -22.25 -10.63 -9.87
CA GLN A 241 -22.78 -9.31 -9.50
C GLN A 241 -22.72 -8.29 -10.62
N VAL A 242 -21.79 -8.45 -11.57
CA VAL A 242 -21.57 -7.49 -12.67
C VAL A 242 -21.44 -8.23 -13.99
N SER A 243 -22.24 -7.83 -14.99
CA SER A 243 -22.15 -8.36 -16.37
C SER A 243 -21.16 -7.57 -17.23
N ASP A 244 -20.70 -8.16 -18.33
CA ASP A 244 -19.92 -7.49 -19.39
C ASP A 244 -18.69 -6.72 -18.87
N ILE A 245 -17.89 -7.35 -18.05
CA ILE A 245 -16.70 -6.75 -17.42
C ILE A 245 -15.54 -6.73 -18.43
N ASP A 246 -15.02 -5.55 -18.73
CA ASP A 246 -13.81 -5.40 -19.58
C ASP A 246 -12.53 -5.62 -18.79
N ALA A 247 -12.46 -5.18 -17.53
CA ALA A 247 -11.27 -5.35 -16.69
C ALA A 247 -11.60 -5.49 -15.20
N VAL A 248 -10.76 -6.26 -14.49
CA VAL A 248 -10.72 -6.33 -13.03
C VAL A 248 -9.35 -5.85 -12.54
N VAL A 249 -9.34 -4.85 -11.67
CA VAL A 249 -8.13 -4.24 -11.12
C VAL A 249 -7.92 -4.73 -9.69
N VAL A 250 -6.79 -5.38 -9.46
CA VAL A 250 -6.49 -6.10 -8.22
C VAL A 250 -5.23 -5.54 -7.58
N PRO A 251 -5.27 -5.09 -6.31
CA PRO A 251 -4.07 -4.73 -5.56
C PRO A 251 -3.16 -5.94 -5.33
N VAL A 252 -1.85 -5.77 -5.55
CA VAL A 252 -0.86 -6.85 -5.48
C VAL A 252 0.20 -6.55 -4.45
N GLY A 253 0.31 -7.44 -3.45
CA GLY A 253 1.46 -7.55 -2.56
C GLY A 253 2.16 -8.88 -2.83
N GLY A 254 1.95 -9.89 -1.99
CA GLY A 254 2.50 -11.24 -2.20
C GLY A 254 1.89 -12.06 -3.35
N GLY A 255 0.88 -11.54 -4.05
CA GLY A 255 0.30 -12.15 -5.25
C GLY A 255 -0.91 -13.08 -5.02
N GLY A 256 -1.18 -13.50 -3.78
CA GLY A 256 -2.23 -14.51 -3.53
C GLY A 256 -3.66 -14.08 -3.85
N LEU A 257 -3.97 -12.78 -3.76
CA LEU A 257 -5.27 -12.24 -4.14
C LEU A 257 -5.48 -12.30 -5.65
N ILE A 258 -4.53 -11.75 -6.40
CA ILE A 258 -4.62 -11.73 -7.86
C ILE A 258 -4.57 -13.14 -8.46
N ALA A 259 -3.80 -14.06 -7.86
CA ALA A 259 -3.77 -15.47 -8.28
C ALA A 259 -5.16 -16.10 -8.21
N GLY A 260 -5.84 -15.96 -7.05
CA GLY A 260 -7.18 -16.50 -6.89
C GLY A 260 -8.22 -15.84 -7.78
N VAL A 261 -8.25 -14.51 -7.80
CA VAL A 261 -9.22 -13.73 -8.59
C VAL A 261 -9.05 -13.98 -10.09
N ALA A 262 -7.80 -13.97 -10.58
CA ALA A 262 -7.51 -14.24 -11.99
C ALA A 262 -7.94 -15.65 -12.41
N THR A 263 -7.69 -16.66 -11.55
CA THR A 263 -8.13 -18.04 -11.81
C THR A 263 -9.64 -18.10 -11.97
N ALA A 264 -10.41 -17.45 -11.11
CA ALA A 264 -11.87 -17.42 -11.22
C ALA A 264 -12.34 -16.67 -12.47
N ILE A 265 -11.87 -15.44 -12.66
CA ILE A 265 -12.32 -14.55 -13.75
C ILE A 265 -11.98 -15.16 -15.13
N LYS A 266 -10.74 -15.60 -15.35
CA LYS A 266 -10.33 -16.13 -16.65
C LYS A 266 -11.03 -17.42 -17.04
N ASN A 267 -11.53 -18.19 -16.08
CA ASN A 267 -12.36 -19.38 -16.38
C ASN A 267 -13.82 -19.02 -16.71
N LEU A 268 -14.38 -17.98 -16.08
CA LEU A 268 -15.80 -17.59 -16.29
C LEU A 268 -15.96 -16.53 -17.39
N SER A 269 -15.02 -15.64 -17.52
CA SER A 269 -15.01 -14.52 -18.48
C SER A 269 -13.59 -14.36 -19.07
N PRO A 270 -13.16 -15.21 -20.02
CA PRO A 270 -11.79 -15.27 -20.53
C PRO A 270 -11.29 -13.96 -21.16
N ASN A 271 -12.21 -13.15 -21.68
CA ASN A 271 -11.88 -11.88 -22.34
C ASN A 271 -11.64 -10.73 -21.35
N THR A 272 -12.11 -10.85 -20.10
CA THR A 272 -11.88 -9.84 -19.06
C THR A 272 -10.40 -9.69 -18.75
N LYS A 273 -9.90 -8.45 -18.78
CA LYS A 273 -8.50 -8.15 -18.50
C LYS A 273 -8.22 -8.16 -17.00
N ILE A 274 -7.13 -8.80 -16.61
CA ILE A 274 -6.64 -8.84 -15.22
C ILE A 274 -5.48 -7.87 -15.09
N ILE A 275 -5.67 -6.86 -14.24
CA ILE A 275 -4.70 -5.78 -14.02
C ILE A 275 -4.26 -5.79 -12.57
N GLY A 276 -2.97 -6.01 -12.34
CA GLY A 276 -2.36 -5.89 -11.02
C GLY A 276 -1.89 -4.46 -10.75
N VAL A 277 -1.99 -4.00 -9.50
CA VAL A 277 -1.52 -2.68 -9.07
C VAL A 277 -0.65 -2.83 -7.83
N GLU A 278 0.55 -2.26 -7.87
CA GLU A 278 1.53 -2.20 -6.78
C GLU A 278 1.88 -0.76 -6.41
N SER A 279 2.42 -0.56 -5.19
CA SER A 279 3.07 0.70 -4.79
C SER A 279 4.49 0.78 -5.35
N GLU A 280 4.93 1.97 -5.76
CA GLU A 280 6.32 2.25 -6.15
C GLU A 280 7.33 1.91 -5.03
N LYS A 281 6.88 1.88 -3.78
CA LYS A 281 7.72 1.58 -2.62
C LYS A 281 8.01 0.09 -2.44
N CYS A 282 7.24 -0.78 -3.10
CA CYS A 282 7.45 -2.23 -3.08
C CYS A 282 6.88 -2.89 -4.36
N PRO A 283 7.47 -2.66 -5.56
CA PRO A 283 7.00 -3.22 -6.83
C PRO A 283 7.52 -4.65 -7.04
N SER A 284 7.28 -5.54 -6.08
CA SER A 284 7.90 -6.86 -6.04
C SER A 284 7.41 -7.79 -7.14
N PHE A 285 6.14 -7.70 -7.55
CA PHE A 285 5.61 -8.52 -8.64
C PHE A 285 6.12 -8.05 -10.00
N THR A 286 6.19 -6.74 -10.22
CA THR A 286 6.79 -6.16 -11.44
C THR A 286 8.25 -6.59 -11.58
N ARG A 287 9.02 -6.53 -10.50
CA ARG A 287 10.41 -7.01 -10.50
C ARG A 287 10.52 -8.52 -10.70
N ALA A 288 9.57 -9.29 -10.18
CA ALA A 288 9.51 -10.72 -10.41
C ALA A 288 9.23 -11.06 -11.90
N LEU A 289 8.38 -10.28 -12.57
CA LEU A 289 8.15 -10.43 -14.02
C LEU A 289 9.41 -10.12 -14.84
N GLU A 290 10.11 -9.03 -14.52
CA GLU A 290 11.37 -8.65 -15.17
C GLU A 290 12.45 -9.75 -15.01
N ASN A 291 12.51 -10.35 -13.82
CA ASN A 291 13.48 -11.40 -13.48
C ASN A 291 13.04 -12.83 -13.89
N ARG A 292 11.82 -12.99 -14.41
CA ARG A 292 11.19 -14.28 -14.73
C ARG A 292 11.06 -15.23 -13.54
N GLY A 293 10.87 -14.68 -12.35
CA GLY A 293 10.70 -15.45 -11.12
C GLY A 293 10.72 -14.55 -9.87
N PRO A 294 10.16 -15.02 -8.75
CA PRO A 294 10.17 -14.29 -7.50
C PRO A 294 11.57 -13.97 -7.00
N ILE A 295 11.84 -12.70 -6.72
CA ILE A 295 13.08 -12.20 -6.14
C ILE A 295 12.78 -11.34 -4.91
N PHE A 296 13.73 -11.20 -4.03
CA PHE A 296 13.63 -10.28 -2.90
C PHE A 296 13.85 -8.85 -3.36
N VAL A 297 12.87 -7.97 -3.09
CA VAL A 297 12.92 -6.54 -3.36
C VAL A 297 12.80 -5.80 -2.02
N PRO A 298 13.81 -5.05 -1.59
CA PRO A 298 13.71 -4.27 -0.35
C PRO A 298 12.52 -3.33 -0.41
N ASN A 299 11.62 -3.41 0.58
CA ASN A 299 10.49 -2.52 0.69
C ASN A 299 10.87 -1.23 1.44
N GLN A 300 10.23 -0.13 1.06
CA GLN A 300 10.25 1.14 1.77
C GLN A 300 8.93 1.35 2.51
N GLU A 301 8.89 2.32 3.42
CA GLU A 301 7.65 2.74 4.05
C GLU A 301 6.65 3.24 3.00
N THR A 302 5.42 2.73 3.05
CA THR A 302 4.35 3.03 2.10
C THR A 302 3.01 3.21 2.82
N LEU A 303 2.14 4.05 2.26
CA LEU A 303 0.73 4.16 2.68
C LEU A 303 -0.04 2.86 2.43
N ALA A 304 0.39 2.07 1.46
CA ALA A 304 -0.16 0.76 1.13
C ALA A 304 0.58 -0.37 1.86
N ASP A 305 0.66 -0.32 3.20
CA ASP A 305 1.36 -1.30 4.03
C ASP A 305 0.93 -2.75 3.77
N GLY A 306 -0.33 -2.97 3.41
CA GLY A 306 -0.86 -4.28 3.00
C GLY A 306 -0.25 -4.83 1.70
N LEU A 307 0.40 -4.00 0.88
CA LEU A 307 1.10 -4.39 -0.35
C LEU A 307 2.62 -4.49 -0.16
N ALA A 308 3.16 -4.09 1.00
CA ALA A 308 4.59 -4.08 1.27
C ALA A 308 5.15 -5.49 1.52
N VAL A 309 5.08 -6.35 0.52
CA VAL A 309 5.59 -7.73 0.55
C VAL A 309 6.86 -7.80 -0.28
N PRO A 310 8.05 -7.97 0.35
CA PRO A 310 9.33 -7.87 -0.35
C PRO A 310 9.60 -9.01 -1.34
N GLN A 311 8.89 -10.11 -1.25
CA GLN A 311 9.00 -11.23 -2.18
C GLN A 311 7.63 -11.82 -2.47
N VAL A 312 7.30 -11.87 -3.76
CA VAL A 312 6.09 -12.54 -4.27
C VAL A 312 6.15 -14.03 -3.96
N GLY A 313 4.99 -14.63 -3.70
CA GLY A 313 4.88 -16.06 -3.48
C GLY A 313 5.18 -16.87 -4.76
N TYR A 314 5.83 -18.00 -4.61
CA TYR A 314 6.15 -18.88 -5.75
C TYR A 314 4.91 -19.46 -6.39
N ASN A 315 3.96 -19.95 -5.58
CA ASN A 315 2.67 -20.47 -6.04
C ASN A 315 1.83 -19.36 -6.67
N ALA A 316 1.79 -18.19 -6.00
CA ALA A 316 1.05 -17.03 -6.48
C ALA A 316 1.59 -16.51 -7.81
N TYR A 317 2.90 -16.43 -7.98
CA TYR A 317 3.55 -16.05 -9.22
C TYR A 317 3.24 -17.03 -10.36
N ALA A 318 3.48 -18.32 -10.11
CA ALA A 318 3.25 -19.37 -11.12
C ALA A 318 1.78 -19.45 -11.57
N THR A 319 0.84 -19.22 -10.64
CA THR A 319 -0.60 -19.18 -10.96
C THR A 319 -0.98 -17.91 -11.72
N THR A 320 -0.40 -16.75 -11.37
CA THR A 320 -0.84 -15.46 -11.89
C THR A 320 -0.29 -15.16 -13.29
N VAL A 321 0.99 -15.45 -13.54
CA VAL A 321 1.69 -15.02 -14.77
C VAL A 321 0.95 -15.38 -16.06
N PRO A 322 0.44 -16.62 -16.26
CA PRO A 322 -0.28 -16.96 -17.48
C PRO A 322 -1.66 -16.29 -17.63
N LEU A 323 -2.17 -15.67 -16.57
CA LEU A 323 -3.52 -15.08 -16.51
C LEU A 323 -3.51 -13.54 -16.47
N LEU A 324 -2.33 -12.95 -16.27
CA LEU A 324 -2.14 -11.51 -16.08
C LEU A 324 -2.05 -10.78 -17.43
N ASP A 325 -2.81 -9.69 -17.57
CA ASP A 325 -2.75 -8.86 -18.78
C ASP A 325 -1.84 -7.62 -18.59
N LYS A 326 -1.79 -7.03 -17.40
CA LYS A 326 -1.00 -5.82 -17.14
C LYS A 326 -0.63 -5.68 -15.66
N MET A 327 0.58 -5.17 -15.38
CA MET A 327 0.95 -4.63 -14.07
C MET A 327 1.12 -3.12 -14.13
N VAL A 328 0.70 -2.45 -13.07
CA VAL A 328 0.78 -0.99 -12.88
C VAL A 328 1.44 -0.69 -11.55
N VAL A 329 2.37 0.24 -11.55
CA VAL A 329 3.02 0.75 -10.34
C VAL A 329 2.53 2.18 -10.08
N VAL A 330 2.01 2.45 -8.88
CA VAL A 330 1.45 3.75 -8.50
C VAL A 330 2.31 4.45 -7.45
N LYS A 331 2.38 5.78 -7.55
CA LYS A 331 3.08 6.63 -6.59
C LYS A 331 2.22 6.86 -5.34
N GLU A 332 2.88 7.18 -4.21
CA GLU A 332 2.23 7.38 -2.90
C GLU A 332 1.20 8.53 -2.90
N GLU A 333 1.45 9.59 -3.67
CA GLU A 333 0.55 10.75 -3.77
C GLU A 333 -0.81 10.35 -4.34
N TRP A 334 -0.81 9.48 -5.37
CA TRP A 334 -2.05 8.96 -5.97
C TRP A 334 -2.82 8.04 -5.02
N ILE A 335 -2.10 7.27 -4.19
CA ILE A 335 -2.73 6.45 -3.15
C ILE A 335 -3.41 7.34 -2.11
N ALA A 336 -2.74 8.39 -1.64
CA ALA A 336 -3.30 9.36 -0.70
C ALA A 336 -4.53 10.06 -1.28
N LEU A 337 -4.46 10.49 -2.54
CA LEU A 337 -5.58 11.10 -3.24
C LEU A 337 -6.75 10.11 -3.40
N ALA A 338 -6.48 8.86 -3.75
CA ALA A 338 -7.51 7.84 -3.87
C ALA A 338 -8.22 7.58 -2.54
N ILE A 339 -7.49 7.54 -1.41
CA ILE A 339 -8.08 7.43 -0.07
C ILE A 339 -9.03 8.60 0.20
N LEU A 340 -8.58 9.84 -0.05
CA LEU A 340 -9.39 11.04 0.11
C LEU A 340 -10.67 10.96 -0.72
N ARG A 341 -10.57 10.60 -1.99
CA ARG A 341 -11.72 10.48 -2.89
C ARG A 341 -12.69 9.39 -2.48
N LEU A 342 -12.21 8.23 -2.03
CA LEU A 342 -13.08 7.16 -1.52
C LEU A 342 -13.89 7.60 -0.30
N VAL A 343 -13.31 8.45 0.56
CA VAL A 343 -14.04 9.03 1.68
C VAL A 343 -15.06 10.08 1.21
N GLU A 344 -14.65 10.99 0.35
CA GLU A 344 -15.49 12.12 -0.07
C GLU A 344 -16.67 11.69 -0.94
N LEU A 345 -16.46 10.77 -1.88
CA LEU A 345 -17.46 10.39 -2.86
C LEU A 345 -18.16 9.07 -2.52
N GLU A 346 -17.43 8.06 -2.08
CA GLU A 346 -17.96 6.73 -1.80
C GLU A 346 -18.35 6.51 -0.34
N LYS A 347 -18.02 7.45 0.56
CA LYS A 347 -18.23 7.36 2.02
C LYS A 347 -17.57 6.11 2.64
N CYS A 348 -16.45 5.69 2.05
CA CYS A 348 -15.73 4.48 2.42
C CYS A 348 -14.41 4.83 3.11
N VAL A 349 -14.16 4.21 4.28
CA VAL A 349 -12.84 4.23 4.93
C VAL A 349 -12.07 3.03 4.42
N VAL A 350 -10.98 3.29 3.68
CA VAL A 350 -10.19 2.28 2.98
C VAL A 350 -8.71 2.45 3.32
N GLU A 351 -7.99 1.35 3.48
CA GLU A 351 -6.53 1.36 3.64
C GLU A 351 -5.82 1.61 2.30
N GLY A 352 -4.55 2.00 2.32
CA GLY A 352 -3.79 2.31 1.11
C GLY A 352 -3.75 1.18 0.09
N ALA A 353 -3.66 -0.07 0.56
CA ALA A 353 -3.74 -1.25 -0.30
C ALA A 353 -5.07 -1.33 -1.08
N GLY A 354 -6.19 -1.04 -0.41
CA GLY A 354 -7.51 -1.03 -1.03
C GLY A 354 -7.74 0.13 -1.98
N ALA A 355 -7.02 1.24 -1.81
CA ALA A 355 -7.12 2.44 -2.65
C ALA A 355 -6.25 2.38 -3.91
N ALA A 356 -5.29 1.45 -4.00
CA ALA A 356 -4.31 1.39 -5.08
C ALA A 356 -4.94 1.26 -6.48
N GLY A 357 -6.05 0.51 -6.63
CA GLY A 357 -6.77 0.38 -7.89
C GLY A 357 -7.33 1.71 -8.40
N LEU A 358 -7.95 2.49 -7.52
CA LEU A 358 -8.42 3.84 -7.86
C LEU A 358 -7.25 4.79 -8.14
N ALA A 359 -6.14 4.67 -7.39
CA ALA A 359 -4.92 5.44 -7.63
C ALA A 359 -4.39 5.24 -9.05
N ALA A 360 -4.42 4.01 -9.57
CA ALA A 360 -4.01 3.71 -10.95
C ALA A 360 -4.89 4.39 -12.00
N ILE A 361 -6.20 4.50 -11.76
CA ILE A 361 -7.11 5.24 -12.63
C ILE A 361 -6.83 6.73 -12.57
N LEU A 362 -6.74 7.31 -11.36
CA LEU A 362 -6.49 8.75 -11.17
C LEU A 362 -5.14 9.18 -11.76
N ALA A 363 -4.13 8.31 -11.70
CA ALA A 363 -2.83 8.52 -12.32
C ALA A 363 -2.82 8.37 -13.85
N GLY A 364 -3.95 8.02 -14.48
CA GLY A 364 -4.06 7.86 -15.94
C GLY A 364 -3.47 6.57 -16.50
N HIS A 365 -3.06 5.63 -15.64
CA HIS A 365 -2.46 4.37 -16.09
C HIS A 365 -3.45 3.40 -16.77
N LEU A 366 -4.75 3.69 -16.69
CA LEU A 366 -5.83 2.83 -17.22
C LEU A 366 -6.73 3.57 -18.22
N ASN A 367 -6.20 4.60 -18.92
CA ASN A 367 -6.94 5.41 -19.90
C ASN A 367 -7.47 4.60 -21.09
N GLU A 368 -6.89 3.43 -21.38
CA GLU A 368 -7.36 2.49 -22.40
C GLU A 368 -8.73 1.87 -22.09
N PHE A 369 -9.19 2.00 -20.84
CA PHE A 369 -10.51 1.55 -20.39
C PHE A 369 -11.57 2.66 -20.30
N ILE A 370 -11.30 3.85 -20.84
CA ILE A 370 -12.31 4.91 -20.97
C ILE A 370 -13.47 4.39 -21.83
N GLY A 371 -14.72 4.59 -21.36
CA GLY A 371 -15.94 4.06 -21.98
C GLY A 371 -16.20 2.57 -21.71
N LYS A 372 -15.37 1.91 -20.88
CA LYS A 372 -15.46 0.49 -20.57
C LYS A 372 -15.85 0.22 -19.13
N ARG A 373 -16.28 -1.02 -18.86
CA ARG A 373 -16.69 -1.47 -17.53
C ARG A 373 -15.51 -2.07 -16.78
N VAL A 374 -15.15 -1.44 -15.65
CA VAL A 374 -13.99 -1.81 -14.83
C VAL A 374 -14.42 -2.07 -13.40
N VAL A 375 -14.02 -3.22 -12.85
CA VAL A 375 -14.23 -3.54 -11.44
C VAL A 375 -12.95 -3.27 -10.66
N LEU A 376 -13.03 -2.42 -9.63
CA LEU A 376 -11.96 -2.17 -8.66
C LEU A 376 -12.17 -3.00 -7.40
N LEU A 377 -11.16 -3.74 -6.99
CA LEU A 377 -11.19 -4.48 -5.76
C LEU A 377 -10.76 -3.60 -4.58
N ILE A 378 -11.70 -3.23 -3.72
CA ILE A 378 -11.42 -2.46 -2.49
C ILE A 378 -11.14 -3.45 -1.36
N CYS A 379 -9.90 -3.90 -1.29
CA CYS A 379 -9.50 -5.13 -0.61
C CYS A 379 -9.49 -5.06 0.93
N GLY A 380 -9.42 -3.86 1.54
CA GLY A 380 -9.40 -3.71 2.99
C GLY A 380 -9.58 -2.27 3.47
N GLY A 381 -9.96 -2.12 4.76
CA GLY A 381 -10.19 -0.84 5.43
C GLY A 381 -9.49 -0.71 6.79
N ASN A 382 -8.56 -1.59 7.12
CA ASN A 382 -7.88 -1.62 8.43
C ASN A 382 -6.76 -0.58 8.56
N ILE A 383 -7.03 0.65 8.14
CA ILE A 383 -6.10 1.77 8.28
C ILE A 383 -6.05 2.25 9.73
N ASP A 384 -4.86 2.60 10.21
CA ASP A 384 -4.70 3.28 11.49
C ASP A 384 -5.23 4.71 11.41
N THR A 385 -5.93 5.19 12.46
CA THR A 385 -6.57 6.51 12.46
C THR A 385 -5.58 7.65 12.30
N THR A 386 -4.38 7.55 12.88
CA THR A 386 -3.32 8.56 12.71
C THR A 386 -2.80 8.56 11.27
N MET A 387 -2.59 7.37 10.69
CA MET A 387 -2.20 7.25 9.29
C MET A 387 -3.30 7.76 8.36
N PHE A 388 -4.56 7.47 8.66
CA PHE A 388 -5.71 7.95 7.91
C PHE A 388 -5.75 9.48 7.84
N GLY A 389 -5.56 10.16 9.00
CA GLY A 389 -5.46 11.62 9.04
C GLY A 389 -4.33 12.17 8.15
N LYS A 390 -3.15 11.55 8.21
CA LYS A 390 -2.02 11.91 7.32
C LYS A 390 -2.32 11.70 5.83
N CYS A 391 -3.04 10.64 5.48
CA CYS A 391 -3.45 10.40 4.09
C CYS A 391 -4.40 11.47 3.58
N LEU A 392 -5.39 11.87 4.40
CA LEU A 392 -6.34 12.94 4.04
C LEU A 392 -5.62 14.28 3.81
N GLU A 393 -4.73 14.67 4.74
CA GLU A 393 -3.93 15.90 4.58
C GLU A 393 -3.04 15.85 3.33
N ARG A 394 -2.39 14.72 3.04
CA ARG A 394 -1.60 14.54 1.82
C ARG A 394 -2.44 14.61 0.55
N GLY A 395 -3.61 13.97 0.56
CA GLY A 395 -4.55 14.05 -0.55
C GLY A 395 -5.01 15.50 -0.81
N MET A 396 -5.37 16.24 0.23
CA MET A 396 -5.74 17.66 0.13
C MET A 396 -4.58 18.53 -0.38
N ALA A 397 -3.34 18.28 0.09
CA ALA A 397 -2.16 18.98 -0.40
C ALA A 397 -1.88 18.66 -1.88
N ALA A 398 -2.04 17.40 -2.28
CA ALA A 398 -1.89 16.95 -3.66
C ALA A 398 -2.91 17.60 -4.62
N GLU A 399 -4.07 18.02 -4.12
CA GLU A 399 -5.11 18.73 -4.89
C GLU A 399 -5.03 20.25 -4.83
N GLY A 400 -4.03 20.78 -4.15
CA GLY A 400 -3.91 22.23 -3.95
C GLY A 400 -4.92 22.80 -2.96
N ARG A 401 -5.68 21.96 -2.24
CA ARG A 401 -6.64 22.39 -1.21
C ARG A 401 -5.98 22.71 0.14
N LEU A 402 -4.82 22.14 0.40
CA LEU A 402 -4.00 22.48 1.56
C LEU A 402 -2.69 23.11 1.06
N GLN A 403 -2.47 24.37 1.42
CA GLN A 403 -1.32 25.16 0.99
C GLN A 403 -0.45 25.52 2.18
N ARG A 404 0.86 25.57 1.95
CA ARG A 404 1.85 26.08 2.92
C ARG A 404 2.72 27.11 2.24
N PHE A 405 2.87 28.28 2.90
CA PHE A 405 3.79 29.31 2.44
C PHE A 405 4.42 30.07 3.60
N THR A 406 5.52 30.76 3.32
CA THR A 406 6.09 31.78 4.20
C THR A 406 6.04 33.13 3.49
N VAL A 407 5.80 34.19 4.26
CA VAL A 407 5.73 35.56 3.78
C VAL A 407 6.39 36.50 4.76
N THR A 408 7.18 37.46 4.28
CA THR A 408 7.78 38.51 5.10
C THR A 408 6.81 39.69 5.19
N VAL A 409 6.39 40.03 6.42
CA VAL A 409 5.49 41.16 6.68
C VAL A 409 6.15 42.13 7.68
N SER A 410 5.61 43.37 7.78
CA SER A 410 6.06 44.34 8.79
C SER A 410 5.82 43.80 10.20
N ASP A 411 6.80 43.92 11.10
CA ASP A 411 6.69 43.58 12.51
C ASP A 411 5.93 44.69 13.35
N GLY A 412 5.61 45.79 12.74
CA GLY A 412 4.79 46.84 13.36
C GLY A 412 3.33 46.46 13.54
N PRO A 413 2.59 47.20 14.39
CA PRO A 413 1.17 46.97 14.60
C PRO A 413 0.39 46.92 13.28
N GLY A 414 -0.39 45.85 13.09
CA GLY A 414 -1.19 45.64 11.87
C GLY A 414 -0.52 44.86 10.75
N GLY A 415 0.78 44.53 10.80
CA GLY A 415 1.45 43.77 9.74
C GLY A 415 0.82 42.40 9.54
N VAL A 416 0.75 41.59 10.57
CA VAL A 416 0.09 40.27 10.52
C VAL A 416 -1.41 40.39 10.27
N ALA A 417 -2.07 41.42 10.85
CA ALA A 417 -3.49 41.63 10.63
C ALA A 417 -3.83 41.89 9.15
N LYS A 418 -2.99 42.67 8.43
CA LYS A 418 -3.16 42.89 6.98
C LYS A 418 -3.08 41.56 6.19
N LEU A 419 -2.14 40.67 6.54
CA LEU A 419 -2.03 39.36 5.91
C LEU A 419 -3.30 38.52 6.17
N CYS A 420 -3.76 38.47 7.42
CA CYS A 420 -4.98 37.71 7.77
C CYS A 420 -6.22 38.27 7.06
N ASN A 421 -6.36 39.61 6.99
CA ASN A 421 -7.46 40.25 6.27
C ASN A 421 -7.43 39.98 4.77
N LEU A 422 -6.22 39.94 4.15
CA LEU A 422 -6.06 39.61 2.74
C LEU A 422 -6.51 38.16 2.49
N LEU A 423 -6.05 37.20 3.30
CA LEU A 423 -6.45 35.79 3.16
C LEU A 423 -7.96 35.62 3.37
N ALA A 424 -8.53 36.32 4.35
CA ALA A 424 -9.98 36.33 4.61
C ALA A 424 -10.76 36.87 3.41
N SER A 425 -10.30 37.98 2.79
CA SER A 425 -10.95 38.57 1.61
C SER A 425 -10.95 37.65 0.39
N LEU A 426 -9.95 36.77 0.30
CA LEU A 426 -9.85 35.73 -0.72
C LEU A 426 -10.69 34.48 -0.36
N GLY A 427 -11.30 34.39 0.82
CA GLY A 427 -12.05 33.22 1.26
C GLY A 427 -11.14 32.03 1.65
N VAL A 428 -9.89 32.31 2.01
CA VAL A 428 -8.91 31.30 2.45
C VAL A 428 -9.04 31.08 3.96
N SER A 429 -9.16 29.80 4.36
CA SER A 429 -9.23 29.42 5.78
C SER A 429 -7.83 29.14 6.32
N ILE A 430 -7.43 29.84 7.38
CA ILE A 430 -6.13 29.62 8.03
C ILE A 430 -6.25 28.43 8.98
N LYS A 431 -5.45 27.39 8.75
CA LYS A 431 -5.36 26.21 9.63
C LYS A 431 -4.31 26.39 10.71
N ASP A 432 -3.18 26.99 10.36
CA ASP A 432 -2.07 27.26 11.28
C ASP A 432 -1.31 28.51 10.85
N ILE A 433 -0.89 29.31 11.82
CA ILE A 433 -0.08 30.51 11.58
C ILE A 433 1.00 30.63 12.65
N MET A 434 2.22 30.75 12.23
CA MET A 434 3.38 30.93 13.11
C MET A 434 4.21 32.10 12.59
N HIS A 435 4.70 32.96 13.51
CA HIS A 435 5.59 34.05 13.14
C HIS A 435 6.93 33.92 13.86
N GLU A 436 8.01 34.27 13.17
CA GLU A 436 9.38 34.12 13.63
C GLU A 436 10.16 35.40 13.38
N ARG A 437 10.85 35.90 14.45
CA ARG A 437 11.63 37.13 14.43
C ARG A 437 13.12 36.90 14.44
N ALA A 438 13.56 35.86 15.15
CA ALA A 438 14.96 35.68 15.55
C ALA A 438 15.93 35.45 14.39
N PHE A 439 15.46 34.89 13.26
CA PHE A 439 16.32 34.50 12.14
C PHE A 439 16.20 35.43 10.91
N ILE A 440 15.52 36.58 11.07
CA ILE A 440 15.38 37.56 9.99
C ILE A 440 16.42 38.67 10.16
N ARG A 441 17.08 39.04 9.07
CA ARG A 441 18.13 40.08 9.08
C ARG A 441 17.59 41.47 9.35
N ASP A 442 16.37 41.75 8.91
CA ASP A 442 15.71 43.06 9.07
C ASP A 442 14.79 43.07 10.30
N ILE A 443 15.20 43.85 11.29
CA ILE A 443 14.50 43.97 12.60
C ILE A 443 13.09 44.56 12.51
N HIS A 444 12.73 45.20 11.38
CA HIS A 444 11.42 45.79 11.15
C HIS A 444 10.43 44.84 10.49
N HIS A 445 10.86 43.61 10.15
CA HIS A 445 10.07 42.60 9.52
C HIS A 445 9.99 41.31 10.33
N VAL A 446 8.96 40.54 10.07
CA VAL A 446 8.75 39.21 10.66
C VAL A 446 8.41 38.22 9.55
N GLU A 447 8.92 37.01 9.61
CA GLU A 447 8.49 35.94 8.72
C GLU A 447 7.26 35.23 9.31
N VAL A 448 6.23 35.12 8.52
CA VAL A 448 4.99 34.44 8.90
C VAL A 448 4.86 33.19 8.03
N LYS A 449 4.83 32.05 8.68
CA LYS A 449 4.52 30.75 8.08
C LYS A 449 3.02 30.50 8.22
N VAL A 450 2.36 30.20 7.11
CA VAL A 450 0.92 29.93 7.08
C VAL A 450 0.68 28.55 6.48
N ILE A 451 -0.20 27.79 7.11
CA ILE A 451 -0.86 26.63 6.54
C ILE A 451 -2.33 26.99 6.39
N CYS A 452 -2.87 26.89 5.17
CA CYS A 452 -4.23 27.31 4.89
C CYS A 452 -4.94 26.36 3.91
N GLU A 453 -6.27 26.45 3.93
CA GLU A 453 -7.15 25.68 3.07
C GLU A 453 -7.72 26.58 1.98
N THR A 454 -7.66 26.08 0.75
CA THR A 454 -8.28 26.65 -0.46
C THR A 454 -9.35 25.67 -0.97
N ARG A 455 -10.23 26.14 -1.85
CA ARG A 455 -11.30 25.30 -2.42
C ARG A 455 -10.79 24.27 -3.39
N ASP A 456 -9.84 24.69 -4.25
CA ASP A 456 -9.31 23.95 -5.38
C ASP A 456 -8.01 24.59 -5.90
N TRP A 457 -7.45 24.03 -6.96
CA TRP A 457 -6.24 24.57 -7.61
C TRP A 457 -6.41 26.00 -8.17
N GLU A 458 -7.56 26.33 -8.74
CA GLU A 458 -7.79 27.66 -9.30
C GLU A 458 -7.81 28.69 -8.19
N HIS A 459 -8.46 28.39 -7.08
CA HIS A 459 -8.43 29.23 -5.88
C HIS A 459 -7.03 29.33 -5.26
N SER A 460 -6.26 28.24 -5.27
CA SER A 460 -4.85 28.24 -4.85
C SER A 460 -3.99 29.15 -5.74
N LYS A 461 -4.14 29.07 -7.07
CA LYS A 461 -3.42 29.92 -8.02
C LYS A 461 -3.75 31.41 -7.81
N GLU A 462 -5.02 31.74 -7.62
CA GLU A 462 -5.45 33.12 -7.37
C GLU A 462 -4.88 33.66 -6.05
N MET A 463 -4.93 32.87 -4.96
CA MET A 463 -4.29 33.23 -3.70
C MET A 463 -2.78 33.49 -3.87
N ARG A 464 -2.08 32.60 -4.59
CA ARG A 464 -0.64 32.72 -4.85
C ARG A 464 -0.32 34.00 -5.63
N ARG A 465 -1.09 34.28 -6.70
CA ARG A 465 -0.94 35.49 -7.50
C ARG A 465 -1.08 36.74 -6.65
N VAL A 466 -2.15 36.86 -5.87
CA VAL A 466 -2.42 38.04 -5.04
C VAL A 466 -1.36 38.22 -3.94
N LEU A 467 -0.90 37.14 -3.31
CA LEU A 467 0.17 37.19 -2.31
C LEU A 467 1.49 37.69 -2.93
N GLN A 468 1.86 37.20 -4.11
CA GLN A 468 3.09 37.61 -4.84
C GLN A 468 3.03 39.06 -5.32
N GLU A 469 1.85 39.56 -5.67
CA GLU A 469 1.64 40.97 -6.03
C GLU A 469 1.68 41.90 -4.83
N THR A 470 1.24 41.41 -3.64
CA THR A 470 1.12 42.22 -2.44
C THR A 470 2.40 42.26 -1.60
N TYR A 471 3.14 41.18 -1.57
CA TYR A 471 4.35 41.01 -0.74
C TYR A 471 5.57 40.68 -1.59
N SER A 472 6.68 41.38 -1.34
CA SER A 472 7.93 41.20 -2.08
C SER A 472 8.65 39.88 -1.82
N LYS A 473 8.38 39.22 -0.70
CA LYS A 473 9.02 37.95 -0.30
C LYS A 473 7.95 36.96 0.15
N VAL A 474 7.54 36.11 -0.77
CA VAL A 474 6.63 34.97 -0.52
C VAL A 474 7.27 33.72 -1.07
N HIS A 475 7.31 32.67 -0.26
CA HIS A 475 7.80 31.35 -0.66
C HIS A 475 6.72 30.30 -0.44
N PHE A 476 6.32 29.60 -1.50
CA PHE A 476 5.36 28.48 -1.44
C PHE A 476 6.10 27.15 -1.35
N TYR A 477 5.58 26.26 -0.50
CA TYR A 477 6.10 24.90 -0.37
C TYR A 477 5.19 23.98 -1.15
N ASP A 478 5.60 23.67 -2.36
CA ASP A 478 4.86 22.73 -3.21
C ASP A 478 5.20 21.29 -2.80
N MET A 479 4.17 20.46 -2.71
CA MET A 479 4.40 19.02 -2.82
C MET A 479 4.83 18.72 -4.26
N PRO A 480 5.85 17.88 -4.48
CA PRO A 480 6.15 17.42 -5.83
C PRO A 480 4.90 16.70 -6.35
N MET A 481 4.21 17.37 -7.27
CA MET A 481 2.93 16.90 -7.80
C MET A 481 3.18 15.94 -8.94
N ALA A 482 2.64 14.74 -8.81
CA ALA A 482 2.48 13.81 -9.92
C ALA A 482 1.48 14.30 -11.00
N ILE A 483 0.76 15.41 -10.74
CA ILE A 483 -0.34 15.90 -11.58
C ILE A 483 0.13 16.95 -12.62
N SER A 484 1.37 17.44 -12.55
CA SER A 484 1.89 18.51 -13.45
C SER A 484 2.87 18.01 -14.52
N GLU A 485 3.07 16.71 -14.67
CA GLU A 485 3.92 16.15 -15.74
C GLU A 485 3.13 15.31 -16.73
#